data_bbc52f5790b858fae7e5f39b2f72b53a
#
_entry.id   bbc52f5790b858fae7e5f39b2f72b53a
#
_cell.length_a   1.000
_cell.length_b   1.000
_cell.length_c   1.000
_cell.angle_alpha   90.00
_cell.angle_beta   90.00
_cell.angle_gamma   90.00
#
_symmetry.space_group_name_H-M   'P 1'
#
loop_
_entity.id
_entity.type
_entity.pdbx_description
1 polymer ?
#
loop_
_entity_poly.entity_id
_entity_poly.type
_entity_poly.pdbx_seq_one_letter_code
_entity_poly.pdbx_strand_id
1 'polypeptide(L)'
;MGDITGEAIVLRNASVLAAEIGGELVLMSVSQWHYFGLNSVASDIWERLASPMRVEALCESLATDYDGDIQVIRKDVMELLSKLASRELIEVEA
;
A
#
# COMPACT_ATOMS: atom_id res chain seq x y z
N MET A 1 -17.72 -6.86 -3.49
CA MET A 1 -16.53 -6.25 -2.88
C MET A 1 -16.62 -4.75 -3.00
N GLY A 2 -16.52 -4.04 -1.90
CA GLY A 2 -16.64 -2.59 -1.91
C GLY A 2 -15.37 -1.88 -2.33
N ASP A 3 -15.51 -0.65 -2.78
CA ASP A 3 -14.37 0.18 -3.11
C ASP A 3 -13.65 0.61 -1.83
N ILE A 4 -12.35 0.82 -1.94
CA ILE A 4 -11.57 1.37 -0.84
C ILE A 4 -11.91 2.86 -0.75
N THR A 5 -12.32 3.30 0.45
CA THR A 5 -12.65 4.71 0.70
C THR A 5 -11.56 5.37 1.53
N GLY A 6 -11.61 6.70 1.59
CA GLY A 6 -10.66 7.45 2.41
C GLY A 6 -10.74 7.13 3.90
N GLU A 7 -11.89 6.62 4.35
CA GLU A 7 -12.09 6.28 5.76
C GLU A 7 -11.71 4.85 6.11
N ALA A 8 -11.44 4.02 5.09
CA ALA A 8 -11.04 2.65 5.33
C ALA A 8 -9.68 2.59 6.00
N ILE A 9 -9.48 1.58 6.81
CA ILE A 9 -8.19 1.33 7.45
C ILE A 9 -7.49 0.23 6.67
N VAL A 10 -6.24 0.47 6.34
CA VAL A 10 -5.41 -0.46 5.57
C VAL A 10 -4.28 -0.96 6.45
N LEU A 11 -4.04 -2.27 6.39
CA LEU A 11 -2.94 -2.87 7.12
C LEU A 11 -2.30 -3.96 6.27
N ARG A 12 -1.04 -4.26 6.55
CA ARG A 12 -0.33 -5.34 5.86
C ARG A 12 -0.94 -6.68 6.21
N ASN A 13 -1.01 -7.57 5.24
CA ASN A 13 -1.36 -8.95 5.54
C ASN A 13 -0.16 -9.60 6.24
N ALA A 14 -0.39 -10.21 7.40
CA ALA A 14 0.68 -10.79 8.22
C ALA A 14 1.39 -11.96 7.53
N SER A 15 0.78 -12.57 6.53
CA SER A 15 1.36 -13.69 5.79
C SER A 15 2.28 -13.27 4.65
N VAL A 16 2.47 -11.98 4.44
CA VAL A 16 3.30 -11.48 3.35
C VAL A 16 4.74 -11.32 3.83
N LEU A 17 5.67 -11.82 3.03
CA LEU A 17 7.09 -11.64 3.25
C LEU A 17 7.56 -10.48 2.37
N ALA A 18 8.48 -9.69 2.90
CA ALA A 18 9.06 -8.58 2.15
C ALA A 18 10.58 -8.74 2.14
N ALA A 19 11.18 -8.59 0.99
CA ALA A 19 12.62 -8.69 0.84
C ALA A 19 13.12 -7.60 -0.10
N GLU A 20 14.29 -7.07 0.20
CA GLU A 20 14.93 -6.09 -0.67
C GLU A 20 15.88 -6.81 -1.60
N ILE A 21 15.64 -6.68 -2.89
CA ILE A 21 16.44 -7.34 -3.92
C ILE A 21 16.88 -6.30 -4.94
N GLY A 22 18.19 -6.07 -5.03
CA GLY A 22 18.71 -5.12 -6.01
C GLY A 22 18.25 -3.68 -5.79
N GLY A 23 17.97 -3.31 -4.55
CA GLY A 23 17.49 -1.98 -4.22
C GLY A 23 15.98 -1.80 -4.35
N GLU A 24 15.27 -2.84 -4.74
CA GLU A 24 13.82 -2.80 -4.86
C GLU A 24 13.19 -3.71 -3.80
N LEU A 25 12.05 -3.29 -3.26
CA LEU A 25 11.31 -4.09 -2.33
C LEU A 25 10.39 -5.04 -3.09
N VAL A 26 10.46 -6.31 -2.75
CA VAL A 26 9.63 -7.34 -3.36
C VAL A 26 8.78 -7.99 -2.29
N LEU A 27 7.48 -8.02 -2.51
CA LEU A 27 6.53 -8.68 -1.61
C LEU A 27 6.23 -10.07 -2.17
N MET A 28 6.10 -11.03 -1.27
CA MET A 28 5.71 -12.38 -1.65
C MET A 28 4.55 -12.84 -0.81
N SER A 29 3.48 -13.24 -1.50
CA SER A 29 2.33 -13.87 -0.85
C SER A 29 2.64 -15.36 -0.69
N VAL A 30 2.77 -15.81 0.55
CA VAL A 30 3.06 -17.23 0.82
C VAL A 30 1.90 -18.13 0.37
N SER A 31 0.67 -17.66 0.55
CA SER A 31 -0.51 -18.45 0.21
C SER A 31 -0.73 -18.59 -1.29
N GLN A 32 -0.30 -17.61 -2.07
CA GLN A 32 -0.54 -17.60 -3.52
C GLN A 32 0.73 -17.78 -4.35
N TRP A 33 1.90 -17.75 -3.71
CA TRP A 33 3.19 -17.89 -4.38
C TRP A 33 3.41 -16.86 -5.49
N HIS A 34 2.93 -15.64 -5.25
CA HIS A 34 3.11 -14.53 -6.17
C HIS A 34 4.10 -13.52 -5.63
N TYR A 35 4.89 -12.96 -6.52
CA TYR A 35 5.80 -11.86 -6.20
C TYR A 35 5.20 -10.56 -6.70
N PHE A 36 5.44 -9.50 -5.98
CA PHE A 36 5.00 -8.17 -6.38
C PHE A 36 6.13 -7.18 -6.08
N GLY A 37 6.73 -6.65 -7.15
CA GLY A 37 7.81 -5.66 -6.99
C GLY A 37 7.24 -4.27 -6.76
N LEU A 38 7.85 -3.51 -5.84
CA LEU A 38 7.43 -2.17 -5.51
C LEU A 38 8.48 -1.17 -5.97
N ASN A 39 8.04 -0.11 -6.66
CA ASN A 39 8.93 0.99 -6.97
C ASN A 39 9.16 1.81 -5.69
N SER A 40 9.95 2.89 -5.78
CA SER A 40 10.33 3.66 -4.60
C SER A 40 9.12 4.26 -3.87
N VAL A 41 8.14 4.77 -4.60
CA VAL A 41 6.94 5.35 -3.99
C VAL A 41 6.08 4.27 -3.34
N ALA A 42 5.87 3.16 -4.03
CA ALA A 42 5.10 2.04 -3.49
C ALA A 42 5.79 1.42 -2.28
N SER A 43 7.12 1.36 -2.28
CA SER A 43 7.89 0.88 -1.13
C SER A 43 7.71 1.80 0.08
N ASP A 44 7.70 3.11 -0.14
CA ASP A 44 7.45 4.07 0.93
C ASP A 44 6.05 3.87 1.52
N ILE A 45 5.06 3.67 0.65
CA ILE A 45 3.69 3.41 1.12
C ILE A 45 3.65 2.14 1.97
N TRP A 46 4.31 1.08 1.51
CA TRP A 46 4.39 -0.16 2.27
C TRP A 46 5.02 0.04 3.64
N GLU A 47 6.11 0.83 3.71
CA GLU A 47 6.77 1.13 4.97
C GLU A 47 5.86 1.91 5.92
N ARG A 48 5.09 2.86 5.40
CA ARG A 48 4.14 3.62 6.21
C ARG A 48 3.02 2.77 6.77
N LEU A 49 2.74 1.64 6.11
CA LEU A 49 1.72 0.69 6.57
C LEU A 49 2.26 -0.32 7.59
N ALA A 50 3.44 -0.07 8.17
CA ALA A 50 3.94 -0.89 9.27
C ALA A 50 2.96 -0.93 10.45
N SER A 51 2.15 0.11 10.59
CA SER A 51 1.00 0.14 11.49
C SER A 51 -0.25 0.38 10.65
N PRO A 52 -1.42 -0.10 11.07
CA PRO A 52 -2.65 0.19 10.33
C PRO A 52 -2.86 1.70 10.19
N MET A 53 -3.28 2.12 9.00
CA MET A 53 -3.53 3.52 8.72
C MET A 53 -4.84 3.71 7.98
N ARG A 54 -5.50 4.82 8.27
CA ARG A 54 -6.63 5.25 7.46
C ARG A 54 -6.10 5.74 6.11
N VAL A 55 -6.79 5.41 5.03
CA VAL A 55 -6.35 5.79 3.68
C VAL A 55 -6.13 7.29 3.56
N GLU A 56 -7.05 8.09 4.12
CA GLU A 56 -6.92 9.55 4.06
C GLU A 56 -5.67 10.03 4.79
N ALA A 57 -5.35 9.45 5.94
CA ALA A 57 -4.14 9.80 6.68
C ALA A 57 -2.88 9.45 5.88
N LEU A 58 -2.90 8.31 5.19
CA LEU A 58 -1.79 7.92 4.33
C LEU A 58 -1.59 8.93 3.20
N CYS A 59 -2.66 9.33 2.54
CA CYS A 59 -2.60 10.32 1.47
C CYS A 59 -2.07 11.66 1.97
N GLU A 60 -2.53 12.11 3.12
CA GLU A 60 -2.07 13.38 3.70
C GLU A 60 -0.58 13.34 4.05
N SER A 61 -0.11 12.23 4.60
CA SER A 61 1.30 12.09 4.95
C SER A 61 2.18 12.11 3.68
N LEU A 62 1.73 11.48 2.60
CA LEU A 62 2.44 11.50 1.34
C LEU A 62 2.45 12.89 0.72
N ALA A 63 1.32 13.59 0.75
CA ALA A 63 1.22 14.94 0.20
C ALA A 63 2.17 15.90 0.93
N THR A 64 2.30 15.74 2.23
CA THR A 64 3.21 16.56 3.03
C THR A 64 4.68 16.26 2.68
N ASP A 65 5.04 14.98 2.61
CA ASP A 65 6.43 14.59 2.41
C ASP A 65 6.91 14.79 0.98
N TYR A 66 6.04 14.65 0.00
CA TYR A 66 6.39 14.80 -1.39
C TYR A 66 5.99 16.16 -1.97
N ASP A 67 5.35 17.01 -1.17
CA ASP A 67 4.90 18.34 -1.59
C ASP A 67 4.09 18.26 -2.89
N GLY A 68 3.19 17.30 -2.97
CA GLY A 68 2.42 17.02 -4.17
C GLY A 68 0.95 17.41 -4.05
N ASP A 69 0.26 17.34 -5.17
CA ASP A 69 -1.18 17.59 -5.24
C ASP A 69 -1.90 16.41 -4.59
N ILE A 70 -2.68 16.69 -3.54
CA ILE A 70 -3.41 15.67 -2.80
C ILE A 70 -4.38 14.86 -3.68
N GLN A 71 -4.95 15.49 -4.70
CA GLN A 71 -5.88 14.81 -5.60
C GLN A 71 -5.17 13.75 -6.43
N VAL A 72 -3.99 14.06 -6.94
CA VAL A 72 -3.19 13.14 -7.73
C VAL A 72 -2.67 12.00 -6.85
N ILE A 73 -2.19 12.35 -5.68
CA ILE A 73 -1.68 11.36 -4.72
C ILE A 73 -2.79 10.40 -4.32
N ARG A 74 -3.97 10.91 -4.02
CA ARG A 74 -5.11 10.08 -3.63
C ARG A 74 -5.46 9.07 -4.73
N LYS A 75 -5.47 9.52 -5.98
CA LYS A 75 -5.75 8.64 -7.11
C LYS A 75 -4.70 7.54 -7.23
N ASP A 76 -3.43 7.90 -7.15
CA ASP A 76 -2.35 6.94 -7.29
C ASP A 76 -2.32 5.95 -6.12
N VAL A 77 -2.57 6.43 -4.90
CA VAL A 77 -2.64 5.58 -3.72
C VAL A 77 -3.79 4.59 -3.86
N MET A 78 -4.97 5.05 -4.28
CA MET A 78 -6.12 4.17 -4.45
C MET A 78 -5.86 3.08 -5.48
N GLU A 79 -5.21 3.41 -6.58
CA GLU A 79 -4.86 2.41 -7.59
C GLU A 79 -3.89 1.36 -7.04
N LEU A 80 -2.87 1.79 -6.32
CA LEU A 80 -1.91 0.87 -5.72
C LEU A 80 -2.57 -0.02 -4.67
N LEU A 81 -3.35 0.58 -3.77
CA LEU A 81 -4.02 -0.18 -2.71
C LEU A 81 -4.99 -1.21 -3.30
N SER A 82 -5.69 -0.86 -4.37
CA SER A 82 -6.58 -1.79 -5.04
C SER A 82 -5.82 -3.00 -5.59
N LYS A 83 -4.66 -2.76 -6.18
CA LYS A 83 -3.82 -3.85 -6.68
C LYS A 83 -3.31 -4.72 -5.55
N LEU A 84 -2.84 -4.11 -4.47
CA LEU A 84 -2.34 -4.86 -3.31
C LEU A 84 -3.46 -5.68 -2.66
N ALA A 85 -4.65 -5.10 -2.54
CA ALA A 85 -5.79 -5.78 -1.95
C ALA A 85 -6.24 -6.97 -2.82
N SER A 86 -6.23 -6.80 -4.15
CA SER A 86 -6.63 -7.86 -5.06
C SER A 86 -5.69 -9.05 -5.01
N ARG A 87 -4.45 -8.82 -4.59
CA ARG A 87 -3.45 -9.87 -4.43
C ARG A 87 -3.31 -10.33 -2.98
N GLU A 88 -4.19 -9.89 -2.12
CA GLU A 88 -4.21 -10.25 -0.70
C GLU A 88 -2.92 -9.88 0.03
N LEU A 89 -2.23 -8.84 -0.44
CA LEU A 89 -1.01 -8.36 0.21
C LEU A 89 -1.31 -7.41 1.35
N ILE A 90 -2.49 -6.78 1.32
CA ILE A 90 -2.98 -5.93 2.39
C ILE A 90 -4.42 -6.33 2.72
N GLU A 91 -4.85 -5.92 3.91
CA GLU A 91 -6.24 -6.07 4.33
C GLU A 91 -6.85 -4.68 4.45
N VAL A 92 -8.14 -4.59 4.13
CA VAL A 92 -8.87 -3.33 4.17
C VAL A 92 -10.05 -3.49 5.11
N GLU A 93 -10.13 -2.62 6.11
CA GLU A 93 -11.24 -2.60 7.06
C GLU A 93 -12.05 -1.33 6.85
N ALA A 94 -13.35 -1.50 6.72
CA ALA A 94 -14.25 -0.37 6.51
C ALA A 94 -14.40 0.49 7.77
#